data_a27f638e3a1264a3ca971cfd2e81a43d
#
_entry.id   a27f638e3a1264a3ca971cfd2e81a43d
#
_cell.length_a   1.000
_cell.length_b   1.000
_cell.length_c   1.000
_cell.angle_alpha   90.00
_cell.angle_beta   90.00
_cell.angle_gamma   90.00
#
_symmetry.space_group_name_H-M   'P 1'
#
loop_
_entity.id
_entity.type
_entity.pdbx_description
1 polymer ?
#
loop_
_entity_poly.entity_id
_entity_poly.type
_entity_poly.pdbx_seq_one_letter_code
_entity_poly.pdbx_strand_id
1 'polypeptide(L)'
;MAARIGVAAAVAALAALYVAWSARRDPSFVSDFDQIWVASRALLAGENPYRAVTTGFGGHGPLPFPLFYPLPAVVAGIPFALMPLVAARATFAAASLGVFTFLVMRRGVWALAALLSAPAFLTVSLVQWSGWMACAAMVPAFGWAFACKPNAGLPVVTTYSSARAVVTGLAAATAMLVLAFVLRPGWIGDWLSAIRGQPHFRPYVLRPGGFVLLLALLRWRRPEARWLATLACMPGTPGPQEALVFFAWPMSNRQLLVLGLLSHAAMWVAFPARQSGDFYSYTRVVAVANIAFLYVPMLIVILRRPNEGVLPRSIEATMGRVRRFGRST
;
A
#
# COMPACT_ATOMS: atom_id res chain seq x y z
N MET A 1 1.27 -17.35 -21.62
CA MET A 1 1.70 -17.63 -20.22
C MET A 1 3.19 -17.40 -20.08
N ALA A 2 4.05 -18.06 -20.86
CA ALA A 2 5.51 -17.93 -20.79
C ALA A 2 6.02 -16.48 -20.87
N ALA A 3 5.56 -15.68 -21.85
CA ALA A 3 5.97 -14.29 -21.97
C ALA A 3 5.67 -13.46 -20.72
N ARG A 4 4.50 -13.68 -20.07
CA ARG A 4 4.16 -12.99 -18.82
C ARG A 4 5.08 -13.37 -17.65
N ILE A 5 5.44 -14.65 -17.56
CA ILE A 5 6.39 -15.14 -16.56
C ILE A 5 7.77 -14.52 -16.82
N GLY A 6 8.24 -14.52 -18.08
CA GLY A 6 9.54 -13.94 -18.44
C GLY A 6 9.63 -12.44 -18.11
N VAL A 7 8.61 -11.65 -18.45
CA VAL A 7 8.58 -10.21 -18.13
C VAL A 7 8.50 -9.98 -16.62
N ALA A 8 7.67 -10.73 -15.91
CA ALA A 8 7.57 -10.61 -14.45
C ALA A 8 8.89 -10.95 -13.75
N ALA A 9 9.58 -12.01 -14.21
CA ALA A 9 10.90 -12.39 -13.71
C ALA A 9 11.96 -11.29 -14.02
N ALA A 10 11.95 -10.71 -15.22
CA ALA A 10 12.84 -9.62 -15.57
C ALA A 10 12.62 -8.38 -14.69
N VAL A 11 11.35 -7.98 -14.46
CA VAL A 11 11.01 -6.86 -13.57
C VAL A 11 11.41 -7.15 -12.13
N ALA A 12 11.18 -8.37 -11.64
CA ALA A 12 11.63 -8.79 -10.31
C ALA A 12 13.16 -8.71 -10.17
N ALA A 13 13.91 -9.18 -11.18
CA ALA A 13 15.37 -9.09 -11.19
C ALA A 13 15.85 -7.63 -11.21
N LEU A 14 15.24 -6.76 -12.02
CA LEU A 14 15.57 -5.34 -12.05
C LEU A 14 15.29 -4.65 -10.69
N ALA A 15 14.17 -4.98 -10.04
CA ALA A 15 13.86 -4.46 -8.71
C ALA A 15 14.90 -4.91 -7.68
N ALA A 16 15.30 -6.19 -7.69
CA ALA A 16 16.34 -6.72 -6.80
C ALA A 16 17.69 -6.04 -7.05
N LEU A 17 18.10 -5.90 -8.30
CA LEU A 17 19.35 -5.24 -8.69
C LEU A 17 19.37 -3.76 -8.27
N TYR A 18 18.25 -3.04 -8.47
CA TYR A 18 18.12 -1.66 -8.02
C TYR A 18 18.30 -1.53 -6.51
N VAL A 19 17.62 -2.38 -5.71
CA VAL A 19 17.74 -2.36 -4.24
C VAL A 19 19.17 -2.68 -3.81
N ALA A 20 19.80 -3.68 -4.41
CA ALA A 20 21.19 -4.05 -4.08
C ALA A 20 22.18 -2.94 -4.46
N TRP A 21 21.97 -2.28 -5.61
CA TRP A 21 22.77 -1.15 -6.05
C TRP A 21 22.59 0.06 -5.14
N SER A 22 21.34 0.40 -4.77
CA SER A 22 21.03 1.52 -3.87
C SER A 22 21.68 1.33 -2.50
N ALA A 23 21.61 0.12 -1.94
CA ALA A 23 22.24 -0.19 -0.66
C ALA A 23 23.78 -0.07 -0.68
N ARG A 24 24.42 -0.30 -1.84
CA ARG A 24 25.88 -0.07 -2.00
C ARG A 24 26.21 1.41 -2.09
N ARG A 25 25.36 2.22 -2.73
CA ARG A 25 25.58 3.67 -2.89
C ARG A 25 25.34 4.46 -1.61
N ASP A 26 24.35 4.05 -0.83
CA ASP A 26 24.04 4.65 0.45
C ASP A 26 23.80 3.56 1.51
N PRO A 27 24.88 3.08 2.15
CA PRO A 27 24.76 2.09 3.21
C PRO A 27 24.01 2.59 4.46
N SER A 28 23.87 3.91 4.62
CA SER A 28 23.13 4.53 5.74
C SER A 28 21.63 4.61 5.49
N PHE A 29 21.18 4.35 4.25
CA PHE A 29 19.76 4.40 3.91
C PHE A 29 18.95 3.36 4.66
N VAL A 30 17.93 3.85 5.37
CA VAL A 30 16.95 3.02 6.09
C VAL A 30 15.67 2.96 5.25
N SER A 31 15.28 1.75 4.84
CA SER A 31 14.00 1.51 4.18
C SER A 31 12.89 1.23 5.20
N ASP A 32 11.64 1.38 4.78
CA ASP A 32 10.49 1.05 5.65
C ASP A 32 10.45 -0.44 6.02
N PHE A 33 11.04 -1.31 5.18
CA PHE A 33 11.13 -2.74 5.44
C PHE A 33 12.13 -3.09 6.56
N ASP A 34 13.09 -2.22 6.86
CA ASP A 34 14.11 -2.50 7.89
C ASP A 34 13.50 -2.65 9.27
N GLN A 35 12.46 -1.86 9.57
CA GLN A 35 11.70 -1.99 10.80
C GLN A 35 11.12 -3.40 10.94
N ILE A 36 10.59 -3.94 9.83
CA ILE A 36 10.00 -5.28 9.77
C ILE A 36 11.08 -6.35 9.93
N TRP A 37 12.21 -6.19 9.24
CA TRP A 37 13.30 -7.15 9.28
C TRP A 37 13.92 -7.25 10.69
N VAL A 38 14.24 -6.11 11.33
CA VAL A 38 14.75 -6.07 12.72
C VAL A 38 13.72 -6.67 13.68
N ALA A 39 12.46 -6.27 13.56
CA ALA A 39 11.36 -6.74 14.41
C ALA A 39 11.12 -8.24 14.25
N SER A 40 11.22 -8.79 13.02
CA SER A 40 11.05 -10.22 12.77
C SER A 40 12.17 -11.06 13.39
N ARG A 41 13.42 -10.58 13.34
CA ARG A 41 14.55 -11.23 14.01
C ARG A 41 14.40 -11.22 15.52
N ALA A 42 13.96 -10.09 16.08
CA ALA A 42 13.71 -9.98 17.52
C ALA A 42 12.57 -10.93 17.95
N LEU A 43 11.48 -11.01 17.17
CA LEU A 43 10.38 -11.94 17.44
C LEU A 43 10.87 -13.41 17.42
N LEU A 44 11.70 -13.80 16.46
CA LEU A 44 12.27 -15.15 16.38
C LEU A 44 13.19 -15.47 17.58
N ALA A 45 13.83 -14.45 18.18
CA ALA A 45 14.64 -14.59 19.38
C ALA A 45 13.82 -14.52 20.70
N GLY A 46 12.49 -14.39 20.62
CA GLY A 46 11.60 -14.25 21.80
C GLY A 46 11.57 -12.84 22.40
N GLU A 47 12.23 -11.87 21.75
CA GLU A 47 12.29 -10.48 22.21
C GLU A 47 11.09 -9.65 21.78
N ASN A 48 10.92 -8.48 22.43
CA ASN A 48 9.84 -7.54 22.05
C ASN A 48 10.20 -6.81 20.74
N PRO A 49 9.49 -7.08 19.60
CA PRO A 49 9.80 -6.50 18.31
C PRO A 49 9.67 -4.97 18.28
N TYR A 50 8.74 -4.39 19.05
CA TYR A 50 8.51 -2.94 19.10
C TYR A 50 9.65 -2.23 19.84
N ARG A 51 10.15 -2.84 20.91
CA ARG A 51 11.31 -2.32 21.64
C ARG A 51 12.59 -2.49 20.83
N ALA A 52 12.79 -3.63 20.21
CA ALA A 52 14.00 -3.96 19.43
C ALA A 52 14.26 -2.93 18.31
N VAL A 53 13.23 -2.42 17.64
CA VAL A 53 13.37 -1.41 16.58
C VAL A 53 13.92 -0.08 17.13
N THR A 54 13.56 0.31 18.33
CA THR A 54 13.97 1.60 18.93
C THR A 54 15.26 1.52 19.73
N THR A 55 15.64 0.33 20.22
CA THR A 55 16.87 0.14 21.00
C THR A 55 18.02 -0.50 20.22
N GLY A 56 17.73 -1.02 19.03
CA GLY A 56 18.64 -1.86 18.24
C GLY A 56 18.55 -3.32 18.63
N PHE A 57 18.86 -4.22 17.68
CA PHE A 57 18.85 -5.67 17.88
C PHE A 57 19.78 -6.39 16.88
N GLY A 58 20.46 -7.44 17.36
CA GLY A 58 21.23 -8.35 16.50
C GLY A 58 22.36 -7.70 15.70
N GLY A 59 23.05 -6.72 16.28
CA GLY A 59 24.14 -5.96 15.64
C GLY A 59 23.65 -4.75 14.83
N HIS A 60 22.32 -4.52 14.73
CA HIS A 60 21.76 -3.30 14.15
C HIS A 60 21.48 -2.28 15.25
N GLY A 61 21.93 -1.04 15.02
CA GLY A 61 21.61 0.08 15.89
C GLY A 61 20.12 0.42 15.88
N PRO A 62 19.68 1.34 16.77
CA PRO A 62 18.31 1.82 16.80
C PRO A 62 17.92 2.46 15.47
N LEU A 63 16.70 2.20 15.00
CA LEU A 63 16.16 2.84 13.81
C LEU A 63 15.59 4.22 14.17
N PRO A 64 15.56 5.18 13.19
CA PRO A 64 15.15 6.55 13.46
C PRO A 64 13.65 6.71 13.74
N PHE A 65 12.86 5.66 13.50
CA PHE A 65 11.41 5.62 13.72
C PHE A 65 11.01 4.37 14.49
N PRO A 66 9.95 4.43 15.32
CA PRO A 66 9.40 3.25 15.97
C PRO A 66 8.79 2.29 14.93
N LEU A 67 8.50 1.07 15.33
CA LEU A 67 7.80 0.10 14.49
C LEU A 67 6.35 0.57 14.25
N PHE A 68 6.07 1.15 13.09
CA PHE A 68 4.73 1.61 12.74
C PHE A 68 3.78 0.49 12.28
N TYR A 69 4.34 -0.67 11.97
CA TYR A 69 3.58 -1.81 11.46
C TYR A 69 3.01 -2.68 12.58
N PRO A 70 1.78 -3.20 12.44
CA PRO A 70 1.23 -4.18 13.37
C PRO A 70 1.98 -5.52 13.25
N LEU A 71 1.89 -6.35 14.27
CA LEU A 71 2.63 -7.62 14.35
C LEU A 71 2.43 -8.56 13.13
N PRO A 72 1.25 -8.64 12.48
CA PRO A 72 1.11 -9.39 11.22
C PRO A 72 2.16 -9.04 10.16
N ALA A 73 2.59 -7.79 10.05
CA ALA A 73 3.66 -7.41 9.13
C ALA A 73 5.01 -8.02 9.53
N VAL A 74 5.29 -8.07 10.82
CA VAL A 74 6.50 -8.71 11.38
C VAL A 74 6.47 -10.21 11.11
N VAL A 75 5.32 -10.85 11.32
CA VAL A 75 5.13 -12.29 11.02
C VAL A 75 5.36 -12.58 9.54
N ALA A 76 4.79 -11.76 8.65
CA ALA A 76 5.02 -11.88 7.21
C ALA A 76 6.49 -11.60 6.80
N GLY A 77 7.22 -10.87 7.62
CA GLY A 77 8.65 -10.60 7.47
C GLY A 77 9.58 -11.77 7.86
N ILE A 78 9.09 -12.74 8.63
CA ILE A 78 9.92 -13.85 9.16
C ILE A 78 10.72 -14.59 8.07
N PRO A 79 10.16 -14.98 6.91
CA PRO A 79 10.94 -15.65 5.87
C PRO A 79 12.13 -14.83 5.37
N PHE A 80 12.01 -13.52 5.38
CA PHE A 80 13.06 -12.60 4.94
C PHE A 80 14.07 -12.30 6.07
N ALA A 81 13.67 -12.42 7.34
CA ALA A 81 14.53 -12.20 8.50
C ALA A 81 15.67 -13.22 8.58
N LEU A 82 15.54 -14.37 7.90
CA LEU A 82 16.58 -15.40 7.80
C LEU A 82 17.70 -15.02 6.81
N MET A 83 17.52 -13.97 6.03
CA MET A 83 18.47 -13.47 5.03
C MET A 83 19.24 -12.26 5.56
N PRO A 84 20.45 -11.96 5.04
CA PRO A 84 21.08 -10.65 5.24
C PRO A 84 20.15 -9.51 4.77
N LEU A 85 20.18 -8.35 5.44
CA LEU A 85 19.25 -7.25 5.23
C LEU A 85 19.09 -6.84 3.75
N VAL A 86 20.19 -6.66 3.03
CA VAL A 86 20.13 -6.26 1.61
C VAL A 86 19.46 -7.32 0.74
N ALA A 87 19.73 -8.61 1.00
CA ALA A 87 19.07 -9.71 0.30
C ALA A 87 17.57 -9.77 0.65
N ALA A 88 17.21 -9.55 1.90
CA ALA A 88 15.83 -9.48 2.37
C ALA A 88 15.04 -8.35 1.68
N ARG A 89 15.59 -7.13 1.66
CA ARG A 89 15.03 -5.98 0.92
C ARG A 89 14.83 -6.30 -0.55
N ALA A 90 15.87 -6.82 -1.22
CA ALA A 90 15.85 -7.15 -2.64
C ALA A 90 14.79 -8.22 -2.95
N THR A 91 14.72 -9.29 -2.16
CA THR A 91 13.77 -10.39 -2.35
C THR A 91 12.33 -9.92 -2.12
N PHE A 92 12.07 -9.11 -1.08
CA PHE A 92 10.73 -8.58 -0.80
C PHE A 92 10.23 -7.67 -1.94
N ALA A 93 11.07 -6.73 -2.39
CA ALA A 93 10.75 -5.84 -3.50
C ALA A 93 10.53 -6.61 -4.81
N ALA A 94 11.42 -7.55 -5.13
CA ALA A 94 11.33 -8.40 -6.32
C ALA A 94 10.04 -9.24 -6.32
N ALA A 95 9.72 -9.89 -5.20
CA ALA A 95 8.54 -10.73 -5.07
C ALA A 95 7.26 -9.90 -5.28
N SER A 96 7.12 -8.77 -4.58
CA SER A 96 5.91 -7.94 -4.68
C SER A 96 5.72 -7.35 -6.07
N LEU A 97 6.78 -6.79 -6.68
CA LEU A 97 6.68 -6.17 -7.99
C LEU A 97 6.59 -7.19 -9.13
N GLY A 98 7.27 -8.33 -8.99
CA GLY A 98 7.18 -9.44 -9.96
C GLY A 98 5.76 -10.01 -10.01
N VAL A 99 5.14 -10.29 -8.86
CA VAL A 99 3.75 -10.76 -8.79
C VAL A 99 2.79 -9.69 -9.33
N PHE A 100 2.95 -8.43 -8.94
CA PHE A 100 2.15 -7.34 -9.48
C PHE A 100 2.26 -7.27 -11.02
N THR A 101 3.47 -7.33 -11.57
CA THR A 101 3.72 -7.32 -13.02
C THR A 101 3.01 -8.49 -13.70
N PHE A 102 3.14 -9.70 -13.18
CA PHE A 102 2.47 -10.88 -13.71
C PHE A 102 0.95 -10.72 -13.74
N LEU A 103 0.38 -10.12 -12.69
CA LEU A 103 -1.06 -9.90 -12.59
C LEU A 103 -1.55 -8.79 -13.52
N VAL A 104 -0.85 -7.66 -13.57
CA VAL A 104 -1.28 -6.50 -14.37
C VAL A 104 -1.19 -6.79 -15.87
N MET A 105 -0.24 -7.62 -16.30
CA MET A 105 -0.12 -8.07 -17.69
C MET A 105 -1.30 -8.92 -18.21
N ARG A 106 -2.23 -9.33 -17.34
CA ARG A 106 -3.52 -9.91 -17.79
C ARG A 106 -4.34 -8.93 -18.64
N ARG A 107 -4.05 -7.64 -18.55
CA ARG A 107 -4.73 -6.56 -19.28
C ARG A 107 -4.01 -6.13 -20.56
N GLY A 108 -2.93 -6.80 -20.91
CA GLY A 108 -2.09 -6.47 -22.06
C GLY A 108 -0.76 -5.80 -21.67
N VAL A 109 0.13 -5.68 -22.66
CA VAL A 109 1.50 -5.15 -22.45
C VAL A 109 1.52 -3.70 -22.00
N TRP A 110 0.57 -2.87 -22.43
CA TRP A 110 0.48 -1.46 -22.05
C TRP A 110 0.27 -1.23 -20.57
N ALA A 111 -0.29 -2.22 -19.85
CA ALA A 111 -0.43 -2.12 -18.40
C ALA A 111 0.92 -2.04 -17.67
N LEU A 112 2.03 -2.43 -18.33
CA LEU A 112 3.39 -2.24 -17.82
C LEU A 112 3.77 -0.77 -17.65
N ALA A 113 3.09 0.17 -18.30
CA ALA A 113 3.30 1.60 -18.08
C ALA A 113 3.06 2.00 -16.59
N ALA A 114 2.29 1.22 -15.83
CA ALA A 114 2.16 1.39 -14.38
C ALA A 114 3.51 1.30 -13.64
N LEU A 115 4.45 0.50 -14.15
CA LEU A 115 5.79 0.33 -13.56
C LEU A 115 6.68 1.58 -13.72
N LEU A 116 6.35 2.45 -14.69
CA LEU A 116 7.06 3.72 -14.92
C LEU A 116 6.54 4.85 -14.01
N SER A 117 5.58 4.59 -13.15
CA SER A 117 5.02 5.58 -12.23
C SER A 117 5.90 5.77 -10.98
N ALA A 118 5.85 6.97 -10.36
CA ALA A 118 6.51 7.22 -9.09
C ALA A 118 6.00 6.28 -7.97
N PRO A 119 4.71 5.90 -7.88
CA PRO A 119 4.25 4.86 -6.96
C PRO A 119 5.00 3.53 -7.07
N ALA A 120 5.24 3.04 -8.30
CA ALA A 120 5.99 1.81 -8.50
C ALA A 120 7.47 1.97 -8.11
N PHE A 121 8.09 3.08 -8.53
CA PHE A 121 9.47 3.41 -8.16
C PHE A 121 9.65 3.47 -6.63
N LEU A 122 8.77 4.19 -5.91
CA LEU A 122 8.85 4.30 -4.46
C LEU A 122 8.50 3.00 -3.73
N THR A 123 7.66 2.15 -4.32
CA THR A 123 7.40 0.81 -3.79
C THR A 123 8.69 -0.02 -3.74
N VAL A 124 9.55 0.11 -4.74
CA VAL A 124 10.85 -0.59 -4.79
C VAL A 124 11.90 0.11 -3.94
N SER A 125 12.06 1.43 -4.09
CA SER A 125 13.14 2.17 -3.43
C SER A 125 12.98 2.24 -1.90
N LEU A 126 11.75 2.29 -1.40
CA LEU A 126 11.43 2.26 0.03
C LEU A 126 11.08 0.85 0.53
N VAL A 127 11.06 -0.15 -0.34
CA VAL A 127 10.69 -1.55 -0.05
C VAL A 127 9.33 -1.64 0.65
N GLN A 128 8.28 -1.14 -0.05
CA GLN A 128 6.94 -0.91 0.51
C GLN A 128 5.96 -2.06 0.28
N TRP A 129 4.93 -2.12 1.12
CA TRP A 129 3.80 -3.05 1.03
C TRP A 129 2.85 -2.79 -0.16
N SER A 130 2.97 -1.64 -0.82
CA SER A 130 2.01 -1.19 -1.85
C SER A 130 1.94 -2.15 -3.04
N GLY A 131 3.03 -2.85 -3.37
CA GLY A 131 3.03 -3.92 -4.37
C GLY A 131 2.09 -5.07 -3.98
N TRP A 132 2.14 -5.55 -2.74
CA TRP A 132 1.24 -6.58 -2.22
C TRP A 132 -0.21 -6.11 -2.13
N MET A 133 -0.44 -4.84 -1.76
CA MET A 133 -1.78 -4.24 -1.76
C MET A 133 -2.38 -4.19 -3.17
N ALA A 134 -1.57 -3.83 -4.18
CA ALA A 134 -2.00 -3.85 -5.57
C ALA A 134 -2.30 -5.29 -6.06
N CYS A 135 -1.52 -6.28 -5.62
CA CYS A 135 -1.83 -7.69 -5.86
C CYS A 135 -3.15 -8.11 -5.21
N ALA A 136 -3.39 -7.71 -3.96
CA ALA A 136 -4.62 -8.01 -3.24
C ALA A 136 -5.86 -7.39 -3.90
N ALA A 137 -5.76 -6.19 -4.47
CA ALA A 137 -6.84 -5.57 -5.24
C ALA A 137 -7.25 -6.39 -6.48
N MET A 138 -6.33 -7.19 -7.03
CA MET A 138 -6.58 -8.05 -8.20
C MET A 138 -6.92 -9.49 -7.83
N VAL A 139 -6.37 -10.00 -6.73
CA VAL A 139 -6.51 -11.40 -6.29
C VAL A 139 -6.71 -11.44 -4.77
N PRO A 140 -7.94 -11.74 -4.29
CA PRO A 140 -8.28 -11.71 -2.87
C PRO A 140 -7.45 -12.62 -1.96
N ALA A 141 -6.82 -13.67 -2.50
CA ALA A 141 -5.93 -14.54 -1.73
C ALA A 141 -4.70 -13.80 -1.14
N PHE A 142 -4.30 -12.65 -1.72
CA PHE A 142 -3.28 -11.77 -1.14
C PHE A 142 -3.81 -10.88 0.00
N GLY A 143 -5.05 -11.07 0.44
CA GLY A 143 -5.66 -10.31 1.54
C GLY A 143 -4.93 -10.44 2.90
N TRP A 144 -4.02 -11.39 3.06
CA TRP A 144 -3.13 -11.44 4.23
C TRP A 144 -2.36 -10.11 4.42
N ALA A 145 -2.05 -9.40 3.33
CA ALA A 145 -1.39 -8.11 3.38
C ALA A 145 -2.23 -7.03 4.09
N PHE A 146 -3.56 -7.16 4.17
CA PHE A 146 -4.44 -6.21 4.88
C PHE A 146 -4.11 -6.12 6.37
N ALA A 147 -3.81 -7.26 6.99
CA ALA A 147 -3.40 -7.29 8.38
C ALA A 147 -2.02 -6.65 8.60
N CYS A 148 -1.15 -6.68 7.57
CA CYS A 148 0.19 -6.10 7.63
C CYS A 148 0.22 -4.57 7.54
N LYS A 149 -0.74 -3.96 6.83
CA LYS A 149 -0.87 -2.51 6.67
C LYS A 149 -2.34 -2.11 6.58
N PRO A 150 -3.08 -2.10 7.70
CA PRO A 150 -4.54 -2.01 7.70
C PRO A 150 -5.07 -0.70 7.11
N ASN A 151 -4.34 0.41 7.25
CA ASN A 151 -4.71 1.70 6.65
C ASN A 151 -4.67 1.70 5.11
N ALA A 152 -3.87 0.85 4.48
CA ALA A 152 -3.87 0.62 3.04
C ALA A 152 -4.76 -0.59 2.64
N GLY A 153 -4.90 -1.57 3.54
CA GLY A 153 -5.69 -2.78 3.31
C GLY A 153 -7.19 -2.53 3.30
N LEU A 154 -7.73 -1.76 4.25
CA LEU A 154 -9.16 -1.46 4.32
C LEU A 154 -9.69 -0.79 3.03
N PRO A 155 -9.01 0.22 2.43
CA PRO A 155 -9.39 0.72 1.11
C PRO A 155 -9.49 -0.37 0.04
N VAL A 156 -8.59 -1.34 0.03
CA VAL A 156 -8.63 -2.44 -0.94
C VAL A 156 -9.82 -3.36 -0.70
N VAL A 157 -10.16 -3.72 0.54
CA VAL A 157 -11.34 -4.53 0.86
C VAL A 157 -12.62 -3.90 0.29
N THR A 158 -12.76 -2.57 0.36
CA THR A 158 -13.94 -1.88 -0.19
C THR A 158 -14.11 -2.02 -1.71
N THR A 159 -13.06 -2.44 -2.41
CA THR A 159 -13.10 -2.61 -3.87
C THR A 159 -13.74 -3.91 -4.33
N TYR A 160 -13.84 -4.90 -3.48
CA TYR A 160 -14.34 -6.20 -3.84
C TYR A 160 -15.83 -6.15 -4.21
N SER A 161 -16.15 -6.81 -5.31
CA SER A 161 -17.50 -6.82 -5.90
C SER A 161 -18.30 -8.08 -5.61
N SER A 162 -17.70 -9.09 -4.95
CA SER A 162 -18.39 -10.33 -4.59
C SER A 162 -18.16 -10.69 -3.12
N ALA A 163 -19.16 -11.29 -2.50
CA ALA A 163 -19.06 -11.81 -1.13
C ALA A 163 -17.90 -12.82 -0.99
N ARG A 164 -17.70 -13.67 -2.00
CA ARG A 164 -16.60 -14.64 -2.03
C ARG A 164 -15.24 -13.92 -1.96
N ALA A 165 -15.04 -12.85 -2.73
CA ALA A 165 -13.80 -12.08 -2.71
C ALA A 165 -13.56 -11.44 -1.34
N VAL A 166 -14.61 -10.84 -0.75
CA VAL A 166 -14.54 -10.25 0.60
C VAL A 166 -14.16 -11.33 1.62
N VAL A 167 -14.88 -12.45 1.63
CA VAL A 167 -14.62 -13.56 2.58
C VAL A 167 -13.21 -14.11 2.40
N THR A 168 -12.75 -14.34 1.15
CA THR A 168 -11.40 -14.85 0.90
C THR A 168 -10.34 -13.89 1.40
N GLY A 169 -10.47 -12.58 1.10
CA GLY A 169 -9.51 -11.57 1.53
C GLY A 169 -9.47 -11.40 3.04
N LEU A 170 -10.64 -11.34 3.68
CA LEU A 170 -10.74 -11.22 5.13
C LEU A 170 -10.29 -12.49 5.87
N ALA A 171 -10.59 -13.69 5.33
CA ALA A 171 -10.10 -14.94 5.92
C ALA A 171 -8.57 -15.02 5.90
N ALA A 172 -7.93 -14.60 4.80
CA ALA A 172 -6.47 -14.52 4.72
C ALA A 172 -5.89 -13.52 5.74
N ALA A 173 -6.52 -12.33 5.89
CA ALA A 173 -6.11 -11.35 6.89
C ALA A 173 -6.32 -11.87 8.33
N THR A 174 -7.45 -12.54 8.59
CA THR A 174 -7.74 -13.13 9.90
C THR A 174 -6.74 -14.21 10.27
N ALA A 175 -6.33 -15.06 9.33
CA ALA A 175 -5.31 -16.07 9.57
C ALA A 175 -3.99 -15.43 10.04
N MET A 176 -3.59 -14.32 9.42
CA MET A 176 -2.40 -13.56 9.84
C MET A 176 -2.56 -12.92 11.22
N LEU A 177 -3.75 -12.39 11.54
CA LEU A 177 -4.05 -11.84 12.86
C LEU A 177 -3.99 -12.92 13.94
N VAL A 178 -4.62 -14.09 13.69
CA VAL A 178 -4.58 -15.24 14.62
C VAL A 178 -3.14 -15.67 14.87
N LEU A 179 -2.34 -15.81 13.82
CA LEU A 179 -0.93 -16.18 13.96
C LEU A 179 -0.16 -15.15 14.79
N ALA A 180 -0.40 -13.85 14.57
CA ALA A 180 0.20 -12.79 15.35
C ALA A 180 -0.21 -12.86 16.84
N PHE A 181 -1.48 -13.15 17.14
CA PHE A 181 -1.94 -13.33 18.53
C PHE A 181 -1.35 -14.55 19.20
N VAL A 182 -1.19 -15.67 18.48
CA VAL A 182 -0.55 -16.87 19.00
C VAL A 182 0.92 -16.59 19.35
N LEU A 183 1.64 -15.87 18.50
CA LEU A 183 3.06 -15.56 18.73
C LEU A 183 3.28 -14.52 19.83
N ARG A 184 2.40 -13.54 19.96
CA ARG A 184 2.52 -12.47 20.98
C ARG A 184 1.13 -11.86 21.32
N PRO A 185 0.41 -12.38 22.32
CA PRO A 185 -0.96 -11.91 22.65
C PRO A 185 -1.08 -10.42 22.94
N GLY A 186 -0.08 -9.79 23.56
CA GLY A 186 -0.09 -8.37 23.94
C GLY A 186 0.31 -7.37 22.85
N TRP A 187 0.55 -7.81 21.62
CA TRP A 187 1.13 -6.98 20.55
C TRP A 187 0.31 -5.73 20.20
N ILE A 188 -1.02 -5.77 20.34
CA ILE A 188 -1.87 -4.61 20.04
C ILE A 188 -1.51 -3.43 20.95
N GLY A 189 -1.33 -3.68 22.25
CA GLY A 189 -0.94 -2.64 23.20
C GLY A 189 0.43 -2.03 22.85
N ASP A 190 1.41 -2.89 22.51
CA ASP A 190 2.74 -2.46 22.09
C ASP A 190 2.66 -1.60 20.83
N TRP A 191 1.89 -2.05 19.80
CA TRP A 191 1.72 -1.32 18.55
C TRP A 191 1.03 0.03 18.74
N LEU A 192 -0.10 0.06 19.46
CA LEU A 192 -0.82 1.30 19.73
C LEU A 192 0.05 2.30 20.50
N SER A 193 0.91 1.83 21.39
CA SER A 193 1.87 2.67 22.12
C SER A 193 2.93 3.25 21.17
N ALA A 194 3.40 2.46 20.20
CA ALA A 194 4.40 2.91 19.22
C ALA A 194 3.87 3.99 18.25
N ILE A 195 2.59 3.90 17.87
CA ILE A 195 1.97 4.87 16.92
C ILE A 195 1.30 6.07 17.61
N ARG A 196 1.15 6.02 18.94
CA ARG A 196 0.48 7.09 19.71
C ARG A 196 1.24 8.41 19.55
N GLY A 197 0.47 9.48 19.31
CA GLY A 197 1.02 10.83 19.25
C GLY A 197 1.79 11.15 17.96
N GLN A 198 1.74 10.30 16.94
CA GLN A 198 2.44 10.54 15.67
C GLN A 198 1.63 11.52 14.79
N PRO A 199 2.03 12.81 14.69
CA PRO A 199 1.20 13.84 14.03
C PRO A 199 1.09 13.68 12.52
N HIS A 200 1.98 12.90 11.90
CA HIS A 200 1.98 12.66 10.46
C HIS A 200 0.91 11.66 10.00
N PHE A 201 0.29 10.90 10.93
CA PHE A 201 -0.82 9.96 10.61
C PHE A 201 -2.18 10.66 10.44
N ARG A 202 -2.19 11.84 9.83
CA ARG A 202 -3.41 12.58 9.56
C ARG A 202 -4.02 12.14 8.21
N PRO A 203 -5.33 11.77 8.15
CA PRO A 203 -6.00 11.42 6.90
C PRO A 203 -5.91 12.53 5.83
N TYR A 204 -5.92 12.13 4.54
CA TYR A 204 -5.90 13.10 3.45
C TYR A 204 -7.11 14.03 3.47
N VAL A 205 -8.30 13.54 3.81
CA VAL A 205 -9.54 14.35 3.89
C VAL A 205 -9.41 15.56 4.83
N LEU A 206 -8.54 15.48 5.84
CA LEU A 206 -8.27 16.55 6.80
C LEU A 206 -7.08 17.44 6.41
N ARG A 207 -6.49 17.24 5.24
CA ARG A 207 -5.39 18.05 4.70
C ARG A 207 -5.91 19.07 3.69
N PRO A 208 -5.19 20.17 3.42
CA PRO A 208 -5.63 21.18 2.46
C PRO A 208 -6.01 20.56 1.12
N GLY A 209 -7.24 20.83 0.65
CA GLY A 209 -7.79 20.30 -0.60
C GLY A 209 -8.19 18.83 -0.57
N GLY A 210 -7.89 18.07 0.49
CA GLY A 210 -8.11 16.63 0.53
C GLY A 210 -9.57 16.20 0.58
N PHE A 211 -10.47 17.03 1.11
CA PHE A 211 -11.92 16.75 1.17
C PHE A 211 -12.55 16.54 -0.22
N VAL A 212 -11.97 17.12 -1.28
CA VAL A 212 -12.47 16.95 -2.65
C VAL A 212 -12.40 15.48 -3.10
N LEU A 213 -11.53 14.68 -2.50
CA LEU A 213 -11.40 13.25 -2.84
C LEU A 213 -12.65 12.45 -2.50
N LEU A 214 -13.49 12.94 -1.59
CA LEU A 214 -14.80 12.34 -1.27
C LEU A 214 -15.81 12.44 -2.44
N LEU A 215 -15.59 13.33 -3.41
CA LEU A 215 -16.39 13.37 -4.64
C LEU A 215 -16.28 12.05 -5.44
N ALA A 216 -15.29 11.22 -5.18
CA ALA A 216 -15.23 9.86 -5.72
C ALA A 216 -16.51 9.06 -5.39
N LEU A 217 -17.17 9.33 -4.25
CA LEU A 217 -18.43 8.69 -3.84
C LEU A 217 -19.56 8.93 -4.83
N LEU A 218 -19.51 9.96 -5.68
CA LEU A 218 -20.45 10.14 -6.81
C LEU A 218 -20.36 8.97 -7.82
N ARG A 219 -19.30 8.20 -7.76
CA ARG A 219 -19.06 7.00 -8.58
C ARG A 219 -18.88 5.75 -7.71
N TRP A 220 -19.54 5.69 -6.56
CA TRP A 220 -19.37 4.68 -5.51
C TRP A 220 -19.52 3.21 -5.99
N ARG A 221 -20.26 2.95 -7.10
CA ARG A 221 -20.35 1.60 -7.69
C ARG A 221 -19.03 1.12 -8.26
N ARG A 222 -18.12 2.03 -8.59
CA ARG A 222 -16.80 1.72 -9.13
C ARG A 222 -15.82 1.35 -8.02
N PRO A 223 -15.04 0.26 -8.17
CA PRO A 223 -14.09 -0.17 -7.15
C PRO A 223 -13.01 0.89 -6.88
N GLU A 224 -12.47 1.53 -7.94
CA GLU A 224 -11.48 2.59 -7.81
C GLU A 224 -11.98 3.82 -7.06
N ALA A 225 -13.28 4.11 -7.15
CA ALA A 225 -13.90 5.22 -6.42
C ALA A 225 -14.02 4.92 -4.92
N ARG A 226 -14.44 3.71 -4.57
CA ARG A 226 -14.51 3.27 -3.17
C ARG A 226 -13.11 3.25 -2.54
N TRP A 227 -12.12 2.76 -3.28
CA TRP A 227 -10.73 2.78 -2.82
C TRP A 227 -10.25 4.20 -2.52
N LEU A 228 -10.41 5.14 -3.46
CA LEU A 228 -9.94 6.52 -3.30
C LEU A 228 -10.62 7.22 -2.12
N ALA A 229 -11.95 7.12 -2.02
CA ALA A 229 -12.70 7.73 -0.92
C ALA A 229 -12.32 7.15 0.44
N THR A 230 -12.15 5.82 0.53
CA THR A 230 -11.74 5.16 1.78
C THR A 230 -10.30 5.52 2.13
N LEU A 231 -9.37 5.49 1.16
CA LEU A 231 -7.98 5.89 1.37
C LEU A 231 -7.87 7.33 1.89
N ALA A 232 -8.69 8.24 1.36
CA ALA A 232 -8.71 9.62 1.82
C ALA A 232 -9.08 9.77 3.30
N CYS A 233 -9.87 8.85 3.84
CA CYS A 233 -10.30 8.83 5.24
C CYS A 233 -9.35 8.06 6.16
N MET A 234 -8.41 7.27 5.62
CA MET A 234 -7.52 6.46 6.46
C MET A 234 -6.37 7.29 7.03
N PRO A 235 -6.07 7.14 8.34
CA PRO A 235 -4.87 7.71 8.92
C PRO A 235 -3.64 6.99 8.37
N GLY A 236 -2.61 7.75 8.01
CA GLY A 236 -1.37 7.18 7.49
C GLY A 236 -0.35 8.25 7.11
N THR A 237 0.89 7.83 6.98
CA THR A 237 1.93 8.68 6.41
C THR A 237 1.63 8.92 4.94
N PRO A 238 1.55 10.17 4.49
CA PRO A 238 1.24 10.47 3.10
C PRO A 238 2.42 10.06 2.21
N GLY A 239 2.23 8.98 1.46
CA GLY A 239 3.23 8.50 0.51
C GLY A 239 2.58 8.20 -0.84
N PRO A 240 3.19 8.61 -1.98
CA PRO A 240 2.64 8.34 -3.29
C PRO A 240 2.61 6.86 -3.65
N GLN A 241 3.42 6.01 -2.99
CA GLN A 241 3.48 4.57 -3.24
C GLN A 241 2.13 3.86 -3.06
N GLU A 242 1.25 4.35 -2.17
CA GLU A 242 -0.08 3.77 -1.95
C GLU A 242 -0.95 3.82 -3.22
N ALA A 243 -0.71 4.81 -4.06
CA ALA A 243 -1.42 4.98 -5.32
C ALA A 243 -1.10 3.89 -6.37
N LEU A 244 -0.11 3.01 -6.13
CA LEU A 244 0.14 1.86 -7.01
C LEU A 244 -1.11 0.98 -7.14
N VAL A 245 -1.92 0.88 -6.10
CA VAL A 245 -3.20 0.16 -6.11
C VAL A 245 -4.14 0.67 -7.20
N PHE A 246 -4.15 1.98 -7.48
CA PHE A 246 -5.02 2.55 -8.52
C PHE A 246 -4.72 1.98 -9.91
N PHE A 247 -3.47 1.69 -10.19
CA PHE A 247 -3.04 1.06 -11.45
C PHE A 247 -3.48 -0.42 -11.56
N ALA A 248 -4.07 -0.97 -10.49
CA ALA A 248 -4.72 -2.28 -10.52
C ALA A 248 -6.05 -2.29 -11.30
N TRP A 249 -6.66 -1.17 -11.69
CA TRP A 249 -7.89 -1.12 -12.47
C TRP A 249 -7.66 -0.78 -13.94
N PRO A 250 -8.59 -1.19 -14.84
CA PRO A 250 -8.47 -0.89 -16.26
C PRO A 250 -8.45 0.62 -16.54
N MET A 251 -7.47 1.05 -17.32
CA MET A 251 -7.30 2.42 -17.79
C MET A 251 -6.90 2.43 -19.27
N SER A 252 -7.18 3.53 -19.98
CA SER A 252 -6.63 3.73 -21.30
C SER A 252 -5.12 3.98 -21.22
N ASN A 253 -4.39 3.69 -22.31
CA ASN A 253 -2.95 3.93 -22.38
C ASN A 253 -2.61 5.40 -22.08
N ARG A 254 -3.42 6.34 -22.58
CA ARG A 254 -3.26 7.77 -22.29
C ARG A 254 -3.41 8.08 -20.79
N GLN A 255 -4.40 7.48 -20.11
CA GLN A 255 -4.58 7.65 -18.66
C GLN A 255 -3.39 7.10 -17.89
N LEU A 256 -2.89 5.92 -18.24
CA LEU A 256 -1.70 5.32 -17.62
C LEU A 256 -0.48 6.23 -17.73
N LEU A 257 -0.19 6.74 -18.94
CA LEU A 257 0.96 7.62 -19.18
C LEU A 257 0.81 8.96 -18.44
N VAL A 258 -0.35 9.61 -18.55
CA VAL A 258 -0.59 10.91 -17.89
C VAL A 258 -0.50 10.78 -16.36
N LEU A 259 -1.15 9.78 -15.78
CA LEU A 259 -1.07 9.56 -14.33
C LEU A 259 0.34 9.18 -13.88
N GLY A 260 1.06 8.38 -14.69
CA GLY A 260 2.47 8.07 -14.46
C GLY A 260 3.33 9.34 -14.39
N LEU A 261 3.22 10.21 -15.40
CA LEU A 261 3.98 11.47 -15.44
C LEU A 261 3.61 12.42 -14.29
N LEU A 262 2.32 12.62 -14.01
CA LEU A 262 1.86 13.47 -12.91
C LEU A 262 2.30 12.93 -11.55
N SER A 263 2.42 11.62 -11.39
CA SER A 263 2.95 11.03 -10.16
C SER A 263 4.42 11.40 -9.89
N HIS A 264 5.23 11.55 -10.94
CA HIS A 264 6.59 12.06 -10.82
C HIS A 264 6.60 13.56 -10.48
N ALA A 265 5.67 14.35 -11.02
CA ALA A 265 5.53 15.76 -10.63
C ALA A 265 5.24 15.89 -9.11
N ALA A 266 4.37 15.03 -8.54
CA ALA A 266 4.14 14.99 -7.11
C ALA A 266 5.42 14.73 -6.31
N MET A 267 6.25 13.79 -6.78
CA MET A 267 7.52 13.45 -6.15
C MET A 267 8.51 14.61 -6.21
N TRP A 268 8.66 15.25 -7.38
CA TRP A 268 9.61 16.35 -7.59
C TRP A 268 9.23 17.61 -6.81
N VAL A 269 7.95 17.96 -6.73
CA VAL A 269 7.45 19.10 -5.93
C VAL A 269 7.71 18.88 -4.44
N ALA A 270 7.66 17.64 -3.98
CA ALA A 270 7.92 17.30 -2.58
C ALA A 270 9.42 17.18 -2.25
N PHE A 271 10.30 17.03 -3.26
CA PHE A 271 11.72 16.76 -3.07
C PHE A 271 12.47 17.82 -2.24
N PRO A 272 12.31 19.13 -2.48
CA PRO A 272 13.00 20.16 -1.67
C PRO A 272 12.64 20.10 -0.18
N ALA A 273 11.38 19.77 0.15
CA ALA A 273 10.95 19.63 1.53
C ALA A 273 11.63 18.46 2.27
N ARG A 274 12.08 17.43 1.55
CA ARG A 274 12.85 16.32 2.11
C ARG A 274 14.22 16.78 2.65
N GLN A 275 14.80 17.82 2.04
CA GLN A 275 16.11 18.34 2.42
C GLN A 275 16.05 19.23 3.68
N SER A 276 14.87 19.70 4.09
CA SER A 276 14.70 20.54 5.27
C SER A 276 14.97 19.84 6.61
N GLY A 277 15.08 18.51 6.62
CA GLY A 277 15.33 17.72 7.82
C GLY A 277 14.14 17.58 8.77
N ASP A 278 13.06 18.35 8.59
CA ASP A 278 11.83 18.25 9.37
C ASP A 278 10.83 17.31 8.68
N PHE A 279 10.71 16.11 9.24
CA PHE A 279 9.81 15.07 8.73
C PHE A 279 8.34 15.50 8.71
N TYR A 280 7.90 16.31 9.68
CA TYR A 280 6.52 16.78 9.74
C TYR A 280 6.20 17.78 8.61
N SER A 281 7.04 18.77 8.40
CA SER A 281 6.93 19.72 7.28
C SER A 281 7.00 19.00 5.93
N TYR A 282 7.93 18.04 5.78
CA TYR A 282 8.00 17.18 4.61
C TYR A 282 6.67 16.46 4.35
N THR A 283 6.07 15.81 5.34
CA THR A 283 4.80 15.08 5.15
C THR A 283 3.62 16.00 4.79
N ARG A 284 3.63 17.27 5.23
CA ARG A 284 2.61 18.26 4.81
C ARG A 284 2.73 18.57 3.33
N VAL A 285 3.94 18.86 2.84
CA VAL A 285 4.19 19.18 1.42
C VAL A 285 3.87 17.96 0.54
N VAL A 286 4.35 16.77 0.93
CA VAL A 286 4.06 15.51 0.22
C VAL A 286 2.55 15.28 0.10
N ALA A 287 1.79 15.51 1.18
CA ALA A 287 0.35 15.31 1.15
C ALA A 287 -0.35 16.22 0.14
N VAL A 288 0.00 17.51 0.13
CA VAL A 288 -0.59 18.47 -0.82
C VAL A 288 -0.17 18.14 -2.25
N ALA A 289 1.10 17.80 -2.49
CA ALA A 289 1.59 17.39 -3.80
C ALA A 289 0.88 16.12 -4.31
N ASN A 290 0.70 15.12 -3.45
CA ASN A 290 -0.05 13.91 -3.80
C ASN A 290 -1.52 14.20 -4.09
N ILE A 291 -2.18 15.06 -3.32
CA ILE A 291 -3.56 15.47 -3.60
C ILE A 291 -3.62 16.12 -4.97
N ALA A 292 -2.79 17.11 -5.25
CA ALA A 292 -2.86 17.92 -6.47
C ALA A 292 -2.45 17.14 -7.72
N PHE A 293 -1.35 16.41 -7.69
CA PHE A 293 -0.73 15.81 -8.89
C PHE A 293 -1.04 14.32 -9.06
N LEU A 294 -1.58 13.66 -8.04
CA LEU A 294 -1.84 12.22 -8.09
C LEU A 294 -3.32 11.91 -7.85
N TYR A 295 -3.88 12.26 -6.69
CA TYR A 295 -5.23 11.84 -6.33
C TYR A 295 -6.34 12.65 -7.02
N VAL A 296 -6.16 13.96 -7.25
CA VAL A 296 -7.12 14.76 -8.03
C VAL A 296 -7.16 14.33 -9.50
N PRO A 297 -6.03 14.09 -10.20
CA PRO A 297 -6.06 13.47 -11.52
C PRO A 297 -6.75 12.10 -11.55
N MET A 298 -6.52 11.23 -10.55
CA MET A 298 -7.25 9.97 -10.42
C MET A 298 -8.75 10.19 -10.21
N LEU A 299 -9.14 11.15 -9.37
CA LEU A 299 -10.53 11.55 -9.16
C LEU A 299 -11.19 12.00 -10.48
N ILE A 300 -10.49 12.81 -11.29
CA ILE A 300 -10.98 13.24 -12.59
C ILE A 300 -11.24 12.04 -13.51
N VAL A 301 -10.32 11.06 -13.53
CA VAL A 301 -10.51 9.81 -14.28
C VAL A 301 -11.76 9.06 -13.80
N ILE A 302 -11.96 8.97 -12.49
CA ILE A 302 -13.13 8.33 -11.88
C ILE A 302 -14.42 9.06 -12.27
N LEU A 303 -14.48 10.37 -12.11
CA LEU A 303 -15.68 11.19 -12.34
C LEU A 303 -16.14 11.20 -13.80
N ARG A 304 -15.19 11.09 -14.76
CA ARG A 304 -15.49 10.99 -16.20
C ARG A 304 -16.13 9.67 -16.61
N ARG A 305 -16.13 8.66 -15.74
CA ARG A 305 -16.71 7.34 -15.99
C ARG A 305 -18.16 7.29 -15.48
N PRO A 306 -19.06 6.51 -16.10
CA PRO A 306 -20.41 6.32 -15.56
C PRO A 306 -20.33 5.60 -14.20
N ASN A 307 -21.35 5.82 -13.33
CA ASN A 307 -21.45 5.16 -12.02
C ASN A 307 -21.95 3.71 -12.18
N GLU A 308 -21.13 2.86 -12.76
CA GLU A 308 -21.42 1.47 -13.06
C GLU A 308 -20.39 0.57 -12.36
N GLY A 309 -20.80 -0.64 -12.00
CA GLY A 309 -19.93 -1.64 -11.38
C GLY A 309 -20.75 -2.70 -10.67
N VAL A 310 -20.15 -3.86 -10.51
CA VAL A 310 -20.75 -4.97 -9.78
C VAL A 310 -20.57 -4.75 -8.29
N LEU A 311 -21.66 -4.90 -7.55
CA LEU A 311 -21.68 -4.83 -6.08
C LEU A 311 -21.97 -6.24 -5.52
N PRO A 312 -21.59 -6.51 -4.28
CA PRO A 312 -22.05 -7.71 -3.58
C PRO A 312 -23.58 -7.80 -3.60
N ARG A 313 -24.11 -8.96 -3.92
CA ARG A 313 -25.56 -9.21 -4.05
C ARG A 313 -26.38 -8.74 -2.84
N SER A 314 -25.81 -8.86 -1.63
CA SER A 314 -26.42 -8.37 -0.39
C SER A 314 -26.66 -6.85 -0.42
N ILE A 315 -25.70 -6.09 -0.93
CA ILE A 315 -25.83 -4.63 -1.07
C ILE A 315 -26.87 -4.28 -2.13
N GLU A 316 -26.86 -4.95 -3.27
CA GLU A 316 -27.84 -4.75 -4.35
C GLU A 316 -29.27 -5.08 -3.90
N ALA A 317 -29.45 -6.18 -3.14
CA ALA A 317 -30.74 -6.56 -2.58
C ALA A 317 -31.27 -5.55 -1.56
N THR A 318 -30.40 -5.01 -0.71
CA THR A 318 -30.76 -3.96 0.27
C THR A 318 -31.16 -2.68 -0.44
N MET A 319 -30.41 -2.25 -1.44
CA MET A 319 -30.76 -1.06 -2.25
C MET A 319 -32.05 -1.23 -3.03
N GLY A 320 -32.31 -2.43 -3.56
CA GLY A 320 -33.57 -2.75 -4.23
C GLY A 320 -34.78 -2.63 -3.29
N ARG A 321 -34.63 -2.98 -2.01
CA ARG A 321 -35.63 -2.80 -0.95
C ARG A 321 -35.85 -1.29 -0.67
N VAL A 322 -34.78 -0.55 -0.42
CA VAL A 322 -34.89 0.90 -0.14
C VAL A 322 -35.56 1.67 -1.30
N ARG A 323 -35.24 1.33 -2.56
CA ARG A 323 -35.87 1.95 -3.73
C ARG A 323 -37.37 1.63 -3.85
N ARG A 324 -37.81 0.46 -3.40
CA ARG A 324 -39.25 0.11 -3.40
C ARG A 324 -40.01 0.89 -2.33
N PHE A 325 -39.44 1.04 -1.14
CA PHE A 325 -40.05 1.84 -0.07
C PHE A 325 -40.17 3.34 -0.45
N GLY A 326 -39.17 3.93 -1.11
CA GLY A 326 -39.22 5.33 -1.54
C GLY A 326 -40.08 5.61 -2.79
N ARG A 327 -40.73 4.60 -3.40
CA ARG A 327 -41.70 4.74 -4.49
C ARG A 327 -43.14 4.52 -4.03
N SER A 328 -43.33 4.09 -2.80
CA SER A 328 -44.65 3.83 -2.19
C SER A 328 -45.09 4.95 -1.23
N THR A 329 -44.29 5.99 -1.08
CA THR A 329 -44.58 7.27 -0.45
C THR A 329 -44.62 8.39 -1.47
#